data_9cfd3302d9006470f2c4fff0dda111cc
#
_entry.id   9cfd3302d9006470f2c4fff0dda111cc
#
_cell.length_a   1.000
_cell.length_b   1.000
_cell.length_c   1.000
_cell.angle_alpha   90.00
_cell.angle_beta   90.00
_cell.angle_gamma   90.00
#
_symmetry.space_group_name_H-M   'P 1'
#
loop_
_entity.id
_entity.type
_entity.pdbx_description
1 polymer ?
#
loop_
_entity_poly.entity_id
_entity_poly.type
_entity_poly.pdbx_seq_one_letter_code
_entity_poly.pdbx_strand_id
1 'polypeptide(L)'
;INTLILGRNHGTVMIAEESTAWPKVTGKVEEDGLNFSYKWNMGWMHDCLDYMKLDPYFRKNNHNKMTFAMSYNESEKYILVLSHDEVVHLKCSMLNKMPGLEGDKFKNLMAGYAFMMGHCGKKLLFMGQEFAQKQEWSEERELDWYLLENPEHKKIQNWVKELLHLYRRN
;
A
#
# COMPACT_ATOMS: atom_id res chain seq x y z
N ILE A 1 -2.65 2.84 -26.89
CA ILE A 1 -2.75 4.10 -26.12
C ILE A 1 -1.46 4.32 -25.33
N ASN A 2 -1.03 3.39 -24.46
CA ASN A 2 0.14 3.55 -23.59
C ASN A 2 1.40 3.92 -24.38
N THR A 3 1.71 3.21 -25.48
CA THR A 3 2.87 3.48 -26.34
C THR A 3 2.86 4.90 -26.90
N LEU A 4 1.69 5.40 -27.31
CA LEU A 4 1.54 6.75 -27.84
C LEU A 4 1.79 7.81 -26.76
N ILE A 5 1.24 7.60 -25.55
CA ILE A 5 1.39 8.54 -24.43
C ILE A 5 2.83 8.56 -23.92
N LEU A 6 3.43 7.40 -23.71
CA LEU A 6 4.82 7.29 -23.26
C LEU A 6 5.82 7.80 -24.30
N GLY A 7 5.51 7.61 -25.60
CA GLY A 7 6.35 8.11 -26.70
C GLY A 7 6.41 9.64 -26.81
N ARG A 8 5.43 10.37 -26.22
CA ARG A 8 5.46 11.84 -26.15
C ARG A 8 6.49 12.39 -25.14
N ASN A 9 7.04 11.52 -24.29
CA ASN A 9 8.12 11.82 -23.34
C ASN A 9 7.88 13.06 -22.45
N HIS A 10 6.65 13.24 -21.94
CA HIS A 10 6.28 14.35 -21.04
C HIS A 10 6.39 14.00 -19.55
N GLY A 11 7.11 12.94 -19.18
CA GLY A 11 7.19 12.46 -17.80
C GLY A 11 5.91 11.76 -17.30
N THR A 12 4.94 11.50 -18.18
CA THR A 12 3.71 10.80 -17.85
C THR A 12 3.99 9.34 -17.56
N VAL A 13 3.37 8.79 -16.53
CA VAL A 13 3.37 7.37 -16.22
C VAL A 13 1.96 6.81 -16.40
N MET A 14 1.87 5.60 -16.95
CA MET A 14 0.61 4.85 -17.09
C MET A 14 0.63 3.72 -16.09
N ILE A 15 -0.36 3.71 -15.19
CA ILE A 15 -0.44 2.73 -14.10
C ILE A 15 -1.70 1.91 -14.30
N ALA A 16 -1.56 0.59 -14.26
CA ALA A 16 -2.68 -0.34 -14.35
C ALA A 16 -3.16 -0.74 -12.96
N GLU A 17 -4.45 -0.65 -12.73
CA GLU A 17 -5.15 -1.40 -11.70
C GLU A 17 -5.70 -2.67 -12.35
N GLU A 18 -5.08 -3.80 -12.04
CA GLU A 18 -5.45 -5.08 -12.61
C GLU A 18 -5.16 -6.16 -11.55
N SER A 19 -6.22 -6.85 -11.11
CA SER A 19 -6.20 -7.76 -9.97
C SER A 19 -5.96 -9.22 -10.32
N THR A 20 -5.92 -9.55 -11.63
CA THR A 20 -5.73 -10.94 -12.09
C THR A 20 -4.25 -11.25 -12.34
N ALA A 21 -3.99 -12.50 -12.72
CA ALA A 21 -2.66 -12.95 -13.14
C ALA A 21 -2.39 -12.68 -14.63
N TRP A 22 -3.04 -11.67 -15.24
CA TRP A 22 -2.78 -11.31 -16.64
C TRP A 22 -1.30 -10.96 -16.82
N PRO A 23 -0.58 -11.63 -17.73
CA PRO A 23 0.86 -11.45 -17.86
C PRO A 23 1.23 -10.21 -18.67
N LYS A 24 2.45 -9.72 -18.46
CA LYS A 24 3.08 -8.67 -19.28
C LYS A 24 2.30 -7.35 -19.33
N VAL A 25 1.59 -6.99 -18.26
CA VAL A 25 0.89 -5.70 -18.17
C VAL A 25 1.90 -4.55 -18.30
N THR A 26 3.06 -4.68 -17.68
CA THR A 26 4.17 -3.71 -17.78
C THR A 26 5.24 -4.11 -18.79
N GLY A 27 5.02 -5.19 -19.53
CA GLY A 27 5.90 -5.66 -20.60
C GLY A 27 5.83 -4.75 -21.83
N LYS A 28 6.88 -4.79 -22.66
CA LYS A 28 6.95 -4.02 -23.91
C LYS A 28 5.97 -4.59 -24.95
N VAL A 29 5.52 -3.73 -25.88
CA VAL A 29 4.61 -4.12 -26.96
C VAL A 29 5.26 -5.17 -27.89
N GLU A 30 6.57 -5.06 -28.13
CA GLU A 30 7.34 -6.01 -28.94
C GLU A 30 7.38 -7.42 -28.34
N GLU A 31 7.02 -7.55 -27.05
CA GLU A 31 6.95 -8.80 -26.30
C GLU A 31 5.50 -9.21 -26.01
N ASP A 32 4.53 -8.69 -26.76
CA ASP A 32 3.09 -8.84 -26.53
C ASP A 32 2.61 -8.26 -25.19
N GLY A 33 3.30 -7.25 -24.66
CA GLY A 33 2.93 -6.56 -23.43
C GLY A 33 1.99 -5.38 -23.65
N LEU A 34 1.37 -4.90 -22.58
CA LEU A 34 0.43 -3.78 -22.61
C LEU A 34 1.11 -2.42 -22.43
N ASN A 35 2.41 -2.39 -22.16
CA ASN A 35 3.25 -1.22 -22.03
C ASN A 35 2.76 -0.21 -20.97
N PHE A 36 2.23 -0.68 -19.85
CA PHE A 36 2.05 0.17 -18.68
C PHE A 36 3.40 0.43 -18.00
N SER A 37 3.53 1.61 -17.38
CA SER A 37 4.73 1.94 -16.60
C SER A 37 4.82 1.12 -15.34
N TYR A 38 3.68 0.90 -14.69
CA TYR A 38 3.53 0.14 -13.45
C TYR A 38 2.19 -0.58 -13.39
N LYS A 39 2.12 -1.59 -12.51
CA LYS A 39 0.89 -2.31 -12.14
C LYS A 39 0.72 -2.30 -10.62
N TRP A 40 -0.49 -2.10 -10.13
CA TRP A 40 -0.80 -2.28 -8.71
C TRP A 40 -0.63 -3.75 -8.30
N ASN A 41 0.03 -3.98 -7.16
CA ASN A 41 0.16 -5.32 -6.60
C ASN A 41 -0.99 -5.61 -5.64
N MET A 42 -2.14 -5.98 -6.20
CA MET A 42 -3.34 -6.31 -5.42
C MET A 42 -3.15 -7.59 -4.60
N GLY A 43 -2.38 -8.57 -5.11
CA GLY A 43 -2.05 -9.79 -4.39
C GLY A 43 -1.28 -9.51 -3.10
N TRP A 44 -0.24 -8.69 -3.18
CA TRP A 44 0.49 -8.23 -1.99
C TRP A 44 -0.41 -7.50 -1.00
N MET A 45 -1.28 -6.62 -1.49
CA MET A 45 -2.19 -5.84 -0.66
C MET A 45 -3.11 -6.76 0.15
N HIS A 46 -3.76 -7.73 -0.51
CA HIS A 46 -4.63 -8.70 0.16
C HIS A 46 -3.88 -9.52 1.20
N ASP A 47 -2.76 -10.13 0.83
CA ASP A 47 -1.96 -10.96 1.71
C ASP A 47 -1.41 -10.19 2.93
N CYS A 48 -0.89 -8.98 2.69
CA CYS A 48 -0.36 -8.12 3.74
C CYS A 48 -1.46 -7.71 4.72
N LEU A 49 -2.62 -7.24 4.23
CA LEU A 49 -3.73 -6.84 5.10
C LEU A 49 -4.34 -8.00 5.84
N ASP A 50 -4.49 -9.15 5.19
CA ASP A 50 -4.97 -10.36 5.85
C ASP A 50 -4.05 -10.78 7.01
N TYR A 51 -2.73 -10.72 6.80
CA TYR A 51 -1.77 -10.99 7.86
C TYR A 51 -1.86 -9.96 8.99
N MET A 52 -1.91 -8.67 8.65
CA MET A 52 -1.92 -7.59 9.63
C MET A 52 -3.18 -7.58 10.51
N LYS A 53 -4.32 -8.02 9.96
CA LYS A 53 -5.60 -8.18 10.71
C LYS A 53 -5.60 -9.35 11.67
N LEU A 54 -4.74 -10.36 11.46
CA LEU A 54 -4.69 -11.53 12.34
C LEU A 54 -4.29 -11.14 13.76
N ASP A 55 -4.95 -11.77 14.73
CA ASP A 55 -4.44 -11.80 16.09
C ASP A 55 -3.00 -12.35 16.07
N PRO A 56 -2.06 -11.71 16.79
CA PRO A 56 -0.65 -12.12 16.81
C PRO A 56 -0.43 -13.60 17.11
N TYR A 57 -1.31 -14.21 17.90
CA TYR A 57 -1.25 -15.65 18.21
C TYR A 57 -1.30 -16.53 16.96
N PHE A 58 -2.09 -16.15 15.96
CA PHE A 58 -2.25 -16.93 14.73
C PHE A 58 -1.21 -16.63 13.65
N ARG A 59 -0.41 -15.57 13.80
CA ARG A 59 0.54 -15.13 12.77
C ARG A 59 1.64 -16.14 12.47
N LYS A 60 2.06 -16.90 13.48
CA LYS A 60 3.15 -17.91 13.34
C LYS A 60 2.92 -18.92 12.21
N ASN A 61 1.67 -19.21 11.89
CA ASN A 61 1.30 -20.18 10.85
C ASN A 61 0.91 -19.50 9.52
N ASN A 62 1.05 -18.19 9.40
CA ASN A 62 0.62 -17.39 8.27
C ASN A 62 1.71 -16.49 7.69
N HIS A 63 2.99 -16.72 8.04
CA HIS A 63 4.10 -15.88 7.56
C HIS A 63 4.27 -15.91 6.04
N ASN A 64 3.82 -16.97 5.37
CA ASN A 64 3.79 -17.05 3.92
C ASN A 64 3.03 -15.89 3.28
N LYS A 65 1.99 -15.35 3.90
CA LYS A 65 1.28 -14.16 3.43
C LYS A 65 2.20 -12.93 3.29
N MET A 66 3.19 -12.80 4.16
CA MET A 66 4.16 -11.70 4.10
C MET A 66 5.25 -11.91 3.02
N THR A 67 5.57 -13.16 2.71
CA THR A 67 6.69 -13.48 1.82
C THR A 67 6.29 -13.93 0.42
N PHE A 68 5.04 -14.33 0.21
CA PHE A 68 4.57 -14.89 -1.06
C PHE A 68 4.78 -13.93 -2.25
N ALA A 69 4.56 -12.63 -2.04
CA ALA A 69 4.77 -11.63 -3.09
C ALA A 69 6.20 -11.58 -3.62
N MET A 70 7.20 -12.03 -2.83
CA MET A 70 8.59 -12.12 -3.28
C MET A 70 8.79 -13.16 -4.39
N SER A 71 7.92 -14.16 -4.48
CA SER A 71 8.01 -15.20 -5.51
C SER A 71 7.69 -14.71 -6.92
N TYR A 72 6.98 -13.59 -7.03
CA TYR A 72 6.57 -13.01 -8.33
C TYR A 72 6.91 -11.53 -8.50
N ASN A 73 7.68 -10.93 -7.59
CA ASN A 73 7.97 -9.50 -7.60
C ASN A 73 8.69 -9.00 -8.86
N GLU A 74 9.36 -9.89 -9.60
CA GLU A 74 10.06 -9.55 -10.85
C GLU A 74 9.19 -9.74 -12.11
N SER A 75 7.98 -10.31 -11.97
CA SER A 75 7.11 -10.57 -13.10
C SER A 75 6.51 -9.31 -13.73
N GLU A 76 6.38 -8.24 -12.95
CA GLU A 76 5.85 -6.95 -13.36
C GLU A 76 6.55 -5.81 -12.60
N LYS A 77 6.39 -4.57 -13.05
CA LYS A 77 6.84 -3.38 -12.34
C LYS A 77 5.77 -2.95 -11.34
N TYR A 78 5.84 -3.49 -10.13
CA TYR A 78 4.79 -3.32 -9.15
C TYR A 78 4.84 -2.01 -8.36
N ILE A 79 3.63 -1.51 -8.03
CA ILE A 79 3.38 -0.57 -6.95
C ILE A 79 2.65 -1.34 -5.85
N LEU A 80 3.21 -1.37 -4.64
CA LEU A 80 2.51 -1.84 -3.45
C LEU A 80 1.49 -0.79 -3.04
N VAL A 81 0.23 -1.19 -2.99
CA VAL A 81 -0.88 -0.25 -2.82
C VAL A 81 -1.60 -0.46 -1.49
N LEU A 82 -1.83 0.64 -0.80
CA LEU A 82 -2.87 0.80 0.21
C LEU A 82 -3.71 1.99 -0.26
N SER A 83 -4.69 1.71 -1.10
CA SER A 83 -5.47 2.73 -1.82
C SER A 83 -6.69 3.21 -1.02
N HIS A 84 -7.56 3.97 -1.65
CA HIS A 84 -8.85 4.36 -1.09
C HIS A 84 -9.75 3.14 -0.86
N ASP A 85 -9.70 2.15 -1.76
CA ASP A 85 -10.54 0.95 -1.69
C ASP A 85 -10.40 0.17 -0.39
N GLU A 86 -9.24 0.24 0.26
CA GLU A 86 -9.03 -0.45 1.53
C GLU A 86 -9.63 0.30 2.72
N VAL A 87 -10.05 1.56 2.56
CA VAL A 87 -10.48 2.42 3.67
C VAL A 87 -11.82 3.12 3.46
N VAL A 88 -12.56 2.78 2.40
CA VAL A 88 -13.92 3.28 2.12
C VAL A 88 -14.99 2.53 2.92
N HIS A 89 -16.24 2.94 2.74
CA HIS A 89 -17.42 2.47 3.44
C HIS A 89 -17.43 0.96 3.72
N LEU A 90 -17.68 0.58 4.98
CA LEU A 90 -17.73 -0.78 5.54
C LEU A 90 -16.41 -1.56 5.52
N LYS A 91 -15.29 -0.92 5.20
CA LYS A 91 -13.98 -1.59 5.16
C LYS A 91 -13.07 -1.25 6.35
N CYS A 92 -13.45 -0.35 7.21
CA CYS A 92 -12.68 0.24 8.31
C CYS A 92 -11.44 1.03 7.85
N SER A 93 -11.01 1.99 8.67
CA SER A 93 -9.71 2.65 8.46
C SER A 93 -8.55 1.68 8.68
N MET A 94 -7.35 2.01 8.19
CA MET A 94 -6.16 1.18 8.40
C MET A 94 -5.89 0.91 9.88
N LEU A 95 -6.02 1.91 10.73
CA LEU A 95 -5.85 1.76 12.18
C LEU A 95 -6.87 0.77 12.76
N ASN A 96 -8.14 0.87 12.35
CA ASN A 96 -9.21 0.04 12.89
C ASN A 96 -9.20 -1.40 12.36
N LYS A 97 -8.46 -1.68 11.28
CA LYS A 97 -8.19 -3.04 10.83
C LYS A 97 -7.22 -3.78 11.76
N MET A 98 -6.39 -3.05 12.51
CA MET A 98 -5.36 -3.66 13.34
C MET A 98 -5.98 -4.31 14.59
N PRO A 99 -5.53 -5.52 14.99
CA PRO A 99 -6.00 -6.21 16.19
C PRO A 99 -5.46 -5.59 17.47
N GLY A 100 -6.08 -5.96 18.58
CA GLY A 100 -5.63 -5.59 19.92
C GLY A 100 -6.23 -4.30 20.47
N LEU A 101 -5.69 -3.84 21.60
CA LEU A 101 -6.06 -2.58 22.22
C LEU A 101 -5.54 -1.39 21.40
N GLU A 102 -6.04 -0.19 21.67
CA GLU A 102 -5.73 1.00 20.86
C GLU A 102 -4.21 1.22 20.68
N GLY A 103 -3.43 1.14 21.76
CA GLY A 103 -1.97 1.30 21.68
C GLY A 103 -1.27 0.21 20.86
N ASP A 104 -1.81 -1.01 20.83
CA ASP A 104 -1.27 -2.11 20.04
C ASP A 104 -1.60 -1.94 18.56
N LYS A 105 -2.76 -1.37 18.24
CA LYS A 105 -3.14 -1.02 16.86
C LYS A 105 -2.13 -0.08 16.23
N PHE A 106 -1.72 0.98 16.93
CA PHE A 106 -0.70 1.92 16.43
C PHE A 106 0.63 1.22 16.17
N LYS A 107 1.11 0.39 17.10
CA LYS A 107 2.37 -0.37 16.93
C LYS A 107 2.31 -1.34 15.76
N ASN A 108 1.17 -2.04 15.61
CA ASN A 108 0.95 -2.96 14.51
C ASN A 108 0.95 -2.24 13.16
N LEU A 109 0.28 -1.09 13.08
CA LEU A 109 0.25 -0.25 11.88
C LEU A 109 1.66 0.26 11.51
N MET A 110 2.45 0.71 12.49
CA MET A 110 3.85 1.11 12.28
C MET A 110 4.69 -0.03 11.70
N ALA A 111 4.52 -1.25 12.22
CA ALA A 111 5.22 -2.43 11.71
C ALA A 111 4.81 -2.76 10.26
N GLY A 112 3.52 -2.66 9.94
CA GLY A 112 3.00 -2.86 8.58
C GLY A 112 3.56 -1.85 7.58
N TYR A 113 3.63 -0.57 7.94
CA TYR A 113 4.21 0.47 7.08
C TYR A 113 5.72 0.29 6.91
N ALA A 114 6.45 -0.10 7.97
CA ALA A 114 7.87 -0.41 7.84
C ALA A 114 8.11 -1.58 6.89
N PHE A 115 7.31 -2.65 7.01
CA PHE A 115 7.37 -3.79 6.09
C PHE A 115 7.09 -3.37 4.65
N MET A 116 6.03 -2.59 4.42
CA MET A 116 5.70 -2.05 3.09
C MET A 116 6.86 -1.25 2.49
N MET A 117 7.48 -0.36 3.28
CA MET A 117 8.58 0.48 2.78
C MET A 117 9.86 -0.31 2.50
N GLY A 118 10.13 -1.38 3.25
CA GLY A 118 11.28 -2.27 3.03
C GLY A 118 11.06 -3.34 1.96
N HIS A 119 9.83 -3.56 1.51
CA HIS A 119 9.53 -4.57 0.49
C HIS A 119 9.83 -4.05 -0.93
N CYS A 120 10.06 -4.97 -1.88
CA CYS A 120 10.27 -4.62 -3.29
C CYS A 120 9.06 -3.92 -3.91
N GLY A 121 9.28 -3.03 -4.89
CA GLY A 121 8.25 -2.28 -5.61
C GLY A 121 8.09 -0.84 -5.15
N LYS A 122 7.40 -0.04 -5.97
CA LYS A 122 7.01 1.34 -5.61
C LYS A 122 5.91 1.32 -4.54
N LYS A 123 5.62 2.46 -3.94
CA LYS A 123 4.68 2.56 -2.80
C LYS A 123 3.55 3.53 -3.11
N LEU A 124 2.35 3.16 -2.71
CA LEU A 124 1.19 4.05 -2.67
C LEU A 124 0.52 3.95 -1.30
N LEU A 125 0.50 5.05 -0.60
CA LEU A 125 -0.23 5.21 0.66
C LEU A 125 -1.29 6.30 0.44
N PHE A 126 -2.56 5.95 0.58
CA PHE A 126 -3.66 6.89 0.35
C PHE A 126 -3.76 7.92 1.48
N MET A 127 -4.26 9.12 1.15
CA MET A 127 -4.37 10.26 2.07
C MET A 127 -5.07 9.91 3.39
N GLY A 128 -4.57 10.45 4.50
CA GLY A 128 -5.07 10.19 5.85
C GLY A 128 -4.46 8.95 6.53
N GLN A 129 -3.95 8.00 5.75
CA GLN A 129 -3.31 6.81 6.32
C GLN A 129 -1.97 7.15 6.99
N GLU A 130 -1.27 8.20 6.52
CA GLU A 130 0.01 8.66 7.05
C GLU A 130 -0.05 9.19 8.48
N PHE A 131 -1.24 9.52 8.99
CA PHE A 131 -1.46 9.87 10.38
C PHE A 131 -2.50 8.98 11.08
N ALA A 132 -2.80 7.82 10.49
CA ALA A 132 -3.71 6.81 11.04
C ALA A 132 -5.14 7.33 11.27
N GLN A 133 -5.74 7.97 10.26
CA GLN A 133 -7.13 8.44 10.33
C GLN A 133 -8.04 7.35 10.91
N LYS A 134 -8.91 7.73 11.86
CA LYS A 134 -9.80 6.78 12.56
C LYS A 134 -11.05 6.44 11.77
N GLN A 135 -11.59 7.40 11.04
CA GLN A 135 -12.78 7.19 10.23
C GLN A 135 -12.41 6.61 8.87
N GLU A 136 -13.35 5.90 8.26
CA GLU A 136 -13.28 5.52 6.86
C GLU A 136 -13.22 6.77 5.99
N TRP A 137 -12.50 6.69 4.88
CA TRP A 137 -12.43 7.81 3.95
C TRP A 137 -13.79 8.03 3.24
N SER A 138 -14.13 9.28 3.02
CA SER A 138 -15.31 9.70 2.27
C SER A 138 -14.99 11.00 1.52
N GLU A 139 -15.47 11.11 0.29
CA GLU A 139 -15.40 12.33 -0.53
C GLU A 139 -16.26 13.46 0.01
N GLU A 140 -17.20 13.16 0.90
CA GLU A 140 -18.11 14.15 1.52
C GLU A 140 -17.50 14.89 2.70
N ARG A 141 -16.32 14.48 3.15
CA ARG A 141 -15.67 14.99 4.38
C ARG A 141 -14.20 15.29 4.14
N GLU A 142 -13.70 16.31 4.83
CA GLU A 142 -12.27 16.51 4.96
C GLU A 142 -11.63 15.42 5.83
N LEU A 143 -10.31 15.31 5.76
CA LEU A 143 -9.54 14.44 6.63
C LEU A 143 -9.60 14.91 8.08
N ASP A 144 -9.51 13.97 9.02
CA ASP A 144 -9.60 14.22 10.46
C ASP A 144 -8.31 14.88 11.01
N TRP A 145 -7.93 16.05 10.49
CA TRP A 145 -6.68 16.76 10.83
C TRP A 145 -6.52 17.03 12.34
N TYR A 146 -7.62 17.16 13.09
CA TYR A 146 -7.61 17.33 14.54
C TYR A 146 -6.94 16.16 15.28
N LEU A 147 -6.88 14.96 14.66
CA LEU A 147 -6.18 13.83 15.25
C LEU A 147 -4.69 14.07 15.45
N LEU A 148 -4.08 15.00 14.72
CA LEU A 148 -2.67 15.35 14.89
C LEU A 148 -2.36 16.09 16.21
N GLU A 149 -3.37 16.52 16.95
CA GLU A 149 -3.23 17.02 18.33
C GLU A 149 -2.96 15.87 19.31
N ASN A 150 -3.34 14.63 18.94
CA ASN A 150 -3.07 13.44 19.72
C ASN A 150 -1.63 12.93 19.45
N PRO A 151 -0.82 12.71 20.50
CA PRO A 151 0.57 12.27 20.35
C PRO A 151 0.76 10.97 19.56
N GLU A 152 -0.15 10.00 19.67
CA GLU A 152 -0.03 8.72 18.96
C GLU A 152 -0.21 8.90 17.44
N HIS A 153 -1.18 9.72 17.01
CA HIS A 153 -1.36 10.05 15.59
C HIS A 153 -0.17 10.85 15.03
N LYS A 154 0.32 11.80 15.82
CA LYS A 154 1.52 12.58 15.47
C LYS A 154 2.76 11.70 15.34
N LYS A 155 2.87 10.68 16.19
CA LYS A 155 3.96 9.69 16.12
C LYS A 155 3.90 8.86 14.84
N ILE A 156 2.71 8.42 14.41
CA ILE A 156 2.54 7.73 13.11
C ILE A 156 2.97 8.65 11.96
N GLN A 157 2.54 9.91 11.96
CA GLN A 157 2.93 10.85 10.90
C GLN A 157 4.45 11.01 10.82
N ASN A 158 5.10 11.19 11.95
CA ASN A 158 6.56 11.27 12.00
C ASN A 158 7.22 9.97 11.55
N TRP A 159 6.68 8.82 11.93
CA TRP A 159 7.17 7.51 11.50
C TRP A 159 7.10 7.35 9.98
N VAL A 160 5.96 7.64 9.37
CA VAL A 160 5.79 7.59 7.91
C VAL A 160 6.76 8.56 7.23
N LYS A 161 6.93 9.77 7.76
CA LYS A 161 7.91 10.74 7.25
C LYS A 161 9.33 10.16 7.23
N GLU A 162 9.78 9.56 8.34
CA GLU A 162 11.13 8.95 8.42
C GLU A 162 11.26 7.75 7.47
N LEU A 163 10.24 6.91 7.36
CA LEU A 163 10.23 5.82 6.39
C LEU A 163 10.33 6.31 4.95
N LEU A 164 9.64 7.38 4.59
CA LEU A 164 9.72 8.00 3.26
C LEU A 164 11.11 8.60 2.99
N HIS A 165 11.74 9.22 4.01
CA HIS A 165 13.12 9.68 3.88
C HIS A 165 14.09 8.52 3.67
N LEU A 166 13.93 7.42 4.42
CA LEU A 166 14.73 6.22 4.24
C LEU A 166 14.55 5.64 2.82
N TYR A 167 13.30 5.49 2.39
CA TYR A 167 12.96 4.96 1.06
C TYR A 167 13.55 5.79 -0.09
N ARG A 168 13.62 7.12 0.06
CA ARG A 168 14.19 8.01 -0.98
C ARG A 168 15.72 7.97 -1.05
N ARG A 169 16.39 7.51 -0.01
CA ARG A 169 17.86 7.43 0.04
C ARG A 169 18.41 6.12 -0.53
N ASN A 170 17.56 5.10 -0.62
CA ASN A 170 17.89 3.76 -1.09
C ASN A 170 17.11 3.40 -2.36
#